data_286e2e8c91a49c57536513d7299822b6
#
_entry.id   286e2e8c91a49c57536513d7299822b6
#
_cell.length_a   1.000
_cell.length_b   1.000
_cell.length_c   1.000
_cell.angle_alpha   90.00
_cell.angle_beta   90.00
_cell.angle_gamma   90.00
#
_symmetry.space_group_name_H-M   'P 1'
#
loop_
_entity.id
_entity.type
_entity.pdbx_description
1 polymer ?
#
loop_
_entity_poly.entity_id
_entity_poly.type
_entity_poly.pdbx_seq_one_letter_code
_entity_poly.pdbx_strand_id
1 'polypeptide(L)'
;QIDKILGGRCRFNCAAVDGFRGVGYEELFLVPDLDTFVTFPWRPQNGKVARFICDIVKPDGTPFKGSSRYILKKVIAEAEQMGYTLDVGIKHEFFLFDLDENGEPTNQSSERGGYFDIGPSDGGENTRRDMVLYLADMGIEVESSYHSDEAAQHALEMAHDNALTVADNIMTTRLVVRTVAKRHGVHATFMPKPRKHVKGSGAHFTFSLSKNGKNIFCSDSDEHGISADGYQFMAGMLRHMKGMSLITNPIVNSYKRLIPGYLAPVAVGWSFTNDSPLIRLTSIGGDGARIVLRSPDGASNPYLVIAACLAAGLQGIREG
;
A
#
# COMPACT_ATOMS: atom_id res chain seq x y z
N GLN A 1 -11.34 28.59 -13.09
CA GLN A 1 -11.15 27.77 -11.87
C GLN A 1 -9.94 26.82 -12.00
N ILE A 2 -9.73 26.20 -13.16
CA ILE A 2 -8.59 25.29 -13.41
C ILE A 2 -7.26 25.98 -13.15
N ASP A 3 -7.05 27.21 -13.63
CA ASP A 3 -5.81 27.97 -13.44
C ASP A 3 -5.49 28.20 -11.97
N LYS A 4 -6.53 28.36 -11.11
CA LYS A 4 -6.32 28.50 -9.66
C LYS A 4 -5.87 27.19 -9.02
N ILE A 5 -6.39 26.05 -9.50
CA ILE A 5 -6.01 24.73 -9.03
C ILE A 5 -4.57 24.44 -9.44
N LEU A 6 -4.26 24.58 -10.74
CA LEU A 6 -2.92 24.35 -11.29
C LEU A 6 -1.88 25.30 -10.71
N GLY A 7 -2.26 26.54 -10.36
CA GLY A 7 -1.40 27.51 -9.68
C GLY A 7 -1.20 27.27 -8.18
N GLY A 8 -1.66 26.15 -7.62
CA GLY A 8 -1.48 25.83 -6.18
C GLY A 8 -2.24 26.75 -5.23
N ARG A 9 -3.32 27.39 -5.70
CA ARG A 9 -4.13 28.35 -4.90
C ARG A 9 -5.42 27.73 -4.36
N CYS A 10 -5.52 26.40 -4.34
CA CYS A 10 -6.65 25.72 -3.75
C CYS A 10 -6.43 25.57 -2.24
N ARG A 11 -7.19 26.31 -1.44
CA ARG A 11 -7.13 26.24 0.01
C ARG A 11 -8.19 25.31 0.59
N PHE A 12 -7.89 24.74 1.74
CA PHE A 12 -8.85 23.96 2.54
C PHE A 12 -8.71 24.27 4.03
N ASN A 13 -9.82 24.10 4.76
CA ASN A 13 -9.83 24.29 6.21
C ASN A 13 -9.30 23.00 6.89
N CYS A 14 -8.18 23.11 7.58
CA CYS A 14 -7.56 21.99 8.30
C CYS A 14 -8.44 21.47 9.44
N ALA A 15 -9.17 22.36 10.13
CA ALA A 15 -10.02 21.96 11.25
C ALA A 15 -11.17 21.04 10.84
N ALA A 16 -11.54 21.04 9.56
CA ALA A 16 -12.58 20.17 9.00
C ALA A 16 -12.06 18.78 8.62
N VAL A 17 -10.74 18.57 8.66
CA VAL A 17 -10.12 17.28 8.33
C VAL A 17 -9.71 16.57 9.61
N ASP A 18 -10.23 15.36 9.82
CA ASP A 18 -9.83 14.54 10.96
C ASP A 18 -8.32 14.24 10.88
N GLY A 19 -7.65 14.36 12.02
CA GLY A 19 -6.18 14.23 12.12
C GLY A 19 -5.42 15.54 11.92
N PHE A 20 -6.04 16.61 11.38
CA PHE A 20 -5.42 17.94 11.28
C PHE A 20 -5.92 18.93 12.33
N ARG A 21 -6.85 18.53 13.19
CA ARG A 21 -7.32 19.38 14.30
C ARG A 21 -6.18 19.66 15.25
N GLY A 22 -5.97 20.94 15.58
CA GLY A 22 -4.94 21.37 16.53
C GLY A 22 -3.52 21.49 15.95
N VAL A 23 -3.33 21.39 14.64
CA VAL A 23 -2.00 21.58 14.00
C VAL A 23 -1.53 23.03 13.93
N GLY A 24 -2.31 23.97 14.45
CA GLY A 24 -1.93 25.39 14.54
C GLY A 24 -2.15 26.21 13.27
N TYR A 25 -2.82 25.64 12.27
CA TYR A 25 -3.20 26.33 11.04
C TYR A 25 -4.70 26.21 10.82
N GLU A 26 -5.35 27.30 10.44
CA GLU A 26 -6.76 27.28 10.03
C GLU A 26 -6.89 26.87 8.55
N GLU A 27 -5.96 27.32 7.72
CA GLU A 27 -5.95 27.04 6.28
C GLU A 27 -4.59 26.51 5.82
N LEU A 28 -4.62 25.51 4.93
CA LEU A 28 -3.50 25.01 4.15
C LEU A 28 -3.86 25.03 2.66
N PHE A 29 -2.85 24.91 1.81
CA PHE A 29 -3.02 24.94 0.37
C PHE A 29 -2.64 23.61 -0.27
N LEU A 30 -3.34 23.28 -1.36
CA LEU A 30 -3.09 22.11 -2.20
C LEU A 30 -2.30 22.54 -3.42
N VAL A 31 -1.17 21.90 -3.66
CA VAL A 31 -0.35 22.05 -4.86
C VAL A 31 -0.45 20.74 -5.65
N PRO A 32 -1.14 20.72 -6.82
CA PRO A 32 -1.28 19.54 -7.62
C PRO A 32 0.07 19.03 -8.12
N ASP A 33 0.29 17.73 -7.99
CA ASP A 33 1.35 17.05 -8.70
C ASP A 33 0.81 16.65 -10.07
N LEU A 34 1.30 17.30 -11.13
CA LEU A 34 0.74 17.18 -12.49
C LEU A 34 0.97 15.80 -13.09
N ASP A 35 2.04 15.11 -12.66
CA ASP A 35 2.34 13.74 -13.13
C ASP A 35 1.34 12.71 -12.60
N THR A 36 0.53 13.09 -11.59
CA THR A 36 -0.51 12.25 -11.02
C THR A 36 -1.90 12.47 -11.63
N PHE A 37 -1.97 13.18 -12.76
CA PHE A 37 -3.23 13.43 -13.47
C PHE A 37 -3.85 12.12 -13.96
N VAL A 38 -5.10 11.86 -13.54
CA VAL A 38 -5.88 10.72 -14.04
C VAL A 38 -7.34 11.12 -14.23
N THR A 39 -8.00 10.52 -15.23
CA THR A 39 -9.44 10.61 -15.42
C THR A 39 -10.11 9.36 -14.86
N PHE A 40 -11.29 9.51 -14.24
CA PHE A 40 -12.04 8.36 -13.71
C PHE A 40 -12.78 7.62 -14.82
N PRO A 41 -12.38 6.37 -15.16
CA PRO A 41 -12.97 5.63 -16.28
C PRO A 41 -14.44 5.25 -16.07
N TRP A 42 -14.89 5.16 -14.82
CA TRP A 42 -16.28 4.85 -14.48
C TRP A 42 -17.25 6.03 -14.55
N ARG A 43 -16.76 7.22 -14.90
CA ARG A 43 -17.63 8.40 -15.10
C ARG A 43 -18.10 8.51 -16.54
N PRO A 44 -19.31 9.08 -16.78
CA PRO A 44 -19.82 9.27 -18.15
C PRO A 44 -18.88 10.06 -19.02
N GLN A 45 -18.88 9.78 -20.33
CA GLN A 45 -18.02 10.46 -21.28
C GLN A 45 -18.33 11.97 -21.39
N ASN A 46 -19.59 12.34 -21.23
CA ASN A 46 -20.02 13.73 -21.12
C ASN A 46 -19.84 14.23 -19.69
N GLY A 47 -18.79 15.02 -19.44
CA GLY A 47 -18.43 15.49 -18.11
C GLY A 47 -17.44 14.59 -17.42
N LYS A 48 -16.27 14.34 -18.06
CA LYS A 48 -15.14 13.63 -17.47
C LYS A 48 -14.74 14.26 -16.13
N VAL A 49 -14.49 13.41 -15.13
CA VAL A 49 -13.95 13.80 -13.83
C VAL A 49 -12.49 13.41 -13.79
N ALA A 50 -11.64 14.37 -13.50
CA ALA A 50 -10.21 14.16 -13.33
C ALA A 50 -9.79 14.39 -11.87
N ARG A 51 -8.66 13.81 -11.49
CA ARG A 51 -8.06 13.96 -10.17
C ARG A 51 -6.56 14.20 -10.31
N PHE A 52 -6.04 15.01 -9.39
CA PHE A 52 -4.61 15.09 -9.06
C PHE A 52 -4.40 14.62 -7.62
N ILE A 53 -3.24 14.06 -7.34
CA ILE A 53 -2.71 13.99 -5.98
C ILE A 53 -1.99 15.32 -5.72
N CYS A 54 -2.15 15.87 -4.52
CA CYS A 54 -1.61 17.18 -4.18
C CYS A 54 -0.63 17.09 -3.03
N ASP A 55 0.43 17.88 -3.11
CA ASP A 55 1.22 18.22 -1.96
C ASP A 55 0.50 19.28 -1.10
N ILE A 56 0.76 19.26 0.20
CA ILE A 56 0.15 20.20 1.13
C ILE A 56 1.22 21.21 1.55
N VAL A 57 0.90 22.50 1.39
CA VAL A 57 1.80 23.58 1.76
C VAL A 57 1.11 24.59 2.70
N LYS A 58 1.91 25.32 3.48
CA LYS A 58 1.47 26.40 4.32
C LYS A 58 1.18 27.67 3.51
N PRO A 59 0.57 28.71 4.11
CA PRO A 59 0.33 30.00 3.45
C PRO A 59 1.57 30.66 2.86
N ASP A 60 2.75 30.42 3.44
CA ASP A 60 4.05 30.91 2.98
C ASP A 60 4.66 30.09 1.83
N GLY A 61 3.96 29.05 1.35
CA GLY A 61 4.42 28.15 0.30
C GLY A 61 5.38 27.06 0.77
N THR A 62 5.77 27.02 2.04
CA THR A 62 6.64 25.96 2.56
C THR A 62 5.86 24.67 2.78
N PRO A 63 6.49 23.49 2.60
CA PRO A 63 5.82 22.20 2.80
C PRO A 63 5.24 22.05 4.21
N PHE A 64 4.03 21.51 4.29
CA PHE A 64 3.43 21.14 5.57
C PHE A 64 4.02 19.82 6.09
N LYS A 65 4.79 19.89 7.16
CA LYS A 65 5.52 18.74 7.72
C LYS A 65 4.63 17.62 8.25
N GLY A 66 3.33 17.86 8.46
CA GLY A 66 2.35 16.85 8.85
C GLY A 66 1.77 16.05 7.69
N SER A 67 2.13 16.37 6.43
CA SER A 67 1.72 15.59 5.25
C SER A 67 2.51 14.30 5.17
N SER A 68 1.79 13.16 5.14
CA SER A 68 2.41 11.83 4.99
C SER A 68 3.19 11.69 3.67
N ARG A 69 2.67 12.27 2.58
CA ARG A 69 3.33 12.28 1.27
C ARG A 69 4.65 13.08 1.32
N TYR A 70 4.66 14.22 2.01
CA TYR A 70 5.87 15.01 2.23
C TYR A 70 6.92 14.25 3.06
N ILE A 71 6.49 13.51 4.10
CA ILE A 71 7.39 12.68 4.91
C ILE A 71 8.09 11.63 4.04
N LEU A 72 7.34 10.95 3.15
CA LEU A 72 7.93 9.98 2.22
C LEU A 72 8.92 10.65 1.26
N LYS A 73 8.54 11.76 0.63
CA LYS A 73 9.43 12.54 -0.27
C LYS A 73 10.74 12.93 0.42
N LYS A 74 10.68 13.32 1.70
CA LYS A 74 11.87 13.65 2.48
C LYS A 74 12.81 12.45 2.65
N VAL A 75 12.28 11.27 2.99
CA VAL A 75 13.11 10.07 3.19
C VAL A 75 13.64 9.55 1.86
N ILE A 76 12.87 9.66 0.77
CA ILE A 76 13.36 9.35 -0.59
C ILE A 76 14.56 10.25 -0.92
N ALA A 77 14.47 11.56 -0.68
CA ALA A 77 15.58 12.48 -0.93
C ALA A 77 16.83 12.14 -0.09
N GLU A 78 16.67 11.63 1.13
CA GLU A 78 17.79 11.13 1.95
C GLU A 78 18.44 9.87 1.31
N ALA A 79 17.63 8.95 0.75
CA ALA A 79 18.14 7.78 0.02
C ALA A 79 18.89 8.19 -1.25
N GLU A 80 18.35 9.13 -2.02
CA GLU A 80 18.96 9.66 -3.25
C GLU A 80 20.31 10.33 -2.98
N GLN A 81 20.45 11.07 -1.85
CA GLN A 81 21.73 11.65 -1.42
C GLN A 81 22.78 10.58 -1.12
N MET A 82 22.37 9.37 -0.74
CA MET A 82 23.25 8.19 -0.59
C MET A 82 23.46 7.44 -1.90
N GLY A 83 22.82 7.88 -2.99
CA GLY A 83 22.88 7.26 -4.31
C GLY A 83 21.94 6.06 -4.47
N TYR A 84 20.90 5.93 -3.63
CA TYR A 84 19.95 4.83 -3.66
C TYR A 84 18.59 5.25 -4.23
N THR A 85 17.96 4.31 -4.94
CA THR A 85 16.55 4.39 -5.39
C THR A 85 15.79 3.21 -4.80
N LEU A 86 14.63 3.47 -4.21
CA LEU A 86 13.75 2.43 -3.65
C LEU A 86 12.62 2.12 -4.62
N ASP A 87 12.53 0.84 -5.03
CA ASP A 87 11.40 0.28 -5.73
C ASP A 87 10.54 -0.52 -4.77
N VAL A 88 9.23 -0.39 -4.91
CA VAL A 88 8.24 -0.99 -4.03
C VAL A 88 7.19 -1.73 -4.86
N GLY A 89 6.82 -2.93 -4.43
CA GLY A 89 5.63 -3.63 -4.89
C GLY A 89 4.67 -3.83 -3.73
N ILE A 90 3.41 -4.17 -4.03
CA ILE A 90 2.44 -4.47 -2.98
C ILE A 90 1.48 -5.57 -3.40
N LYS A 91 1.25 -6.52 -2.49
CA LYS A 91 0.08 -7.40 -2.49
C LYS A 91 -0.95 -6.83 -1.51
N HIS A 92 -2.13 -6.46 -2.01
CA HIS A 92 -3.19 -5.85 -1.22
C HIS A 92 -4.40 -6.79 -1.16
N GLU A 93 -4.71 -7.30 0.03
CA GLU A 93 -5.85 -8.17 0.28
C GLU A 93 -7.06 -7.36 0.75
N PHE A 94 -8.26 -7.82 0.38
CA PHE A 94 -9.53 -7.22 0.79
C PHE A 94 -10.65 -8.26 0.74
N PHE A 95 -11.78 -7.95 1.39
CA PHE A 95 -12.99 -8.76 1.32
C PHE A 95 -14.08 -8.04 0.51
N LEU A 96 -14.87 -8.83 -0.21
CA LEU A 96 -16.10 -8.42 -0.86
C LEU A 96 -17.28 -9.06 -0.14
N PHE A 97 -18.08 -8.25 0.55
CA PHE A 97 -19.26 -8.71 1.29
C PHE A 97 -20.56 -8.31 0.62
N ASP A 98 -21.58 -9.12 0.83
CA ASP A 98 -22.92 -8.83 0.38
C ASP A 98 -23.49 -7.60 1.14
N LEU A 99 -24.38 -6.88 0.49
CA LEU A 99 -25.20 -5.85 1.12
C LEU A 99 -26.48 -6.51 1.68
N ASP A 100 -27.06 -5.93 2.71
CA ASP A 100 -28.38 -6.34 3.20
C ASP A 100 -29.51 -5.81 2.29
N GLU A 101 -30.76 -6.10 2.64
CA GLU A 101 -31.96 -5.67 1.90
C GLU A 101 -32.14 -4.15 1.84
N ASN A 102 -31.48 -3.40 2.73
CA ASN A 102 -31.49 -1.94 2.77
C ASN A 102 -30.28 -1.34 2.02
N GLY A 103 -29.38 -2.19 1.46
CA GLY A 103 -28.15 -1.76 0.81
C GLY A 103 -27.02 -1.40 1.79
N GLU A 104 -27.14 -1.79 3.07
CA GLU A 104 -26.12 -1.56 4.08
C GLU A 104 -25.05 -2.68 4.07
N PRO A 105 -23.80 -2.35 4.36
CA PRO A 105 -22.70 -3.31 4.38
C PRO A 105 -22.90 -4.39 5.44
N THR A 106 -22.72 -5.66 5.03
CA THR A 106 -22.67 -6.80 5.94
C THR A 106 -21.22 -7.30 6.11
N ASN A 107 -21.05 -8.37 6.90
CA ASN A 107 -19.84 -9.18 6.94
C ASN A 107 -20.09 -10.60 6.41
N GLN A 108 -21.13 -10.79 5.63
CA GLN A 108 -21.54 -12.06 5.02
C GLN A 108 -21.17 -12.08 3.55
N SER A 109 -21.04 -13.26 2.99
CA SER A 109 -20.92 -13.47 1.54
C SER A 109 -21.60 -14.78 1.16
N SER A 110 -22.26 -14.76 0.04
CA SER A 110 -22.79 -15.95 -0.65
C SER A 110 -21.71 -16.73 -1.37
N GLU A 111 -20.54 -16.11 -1.62
CA GLU A 111 -19.39 -16.71 -2.23
C GLU A 111 -18.75 -17.77 -1.32
N ARG A 112 -18.25 -18.85 -1.96
CA ARG A 112 -17.61 -19.99 -1.27
C ARG A 112 -16.26 -20.38 -1.88
N GLY A 113 -15.68 -19.51 -2.70
CA GLY A 113 -14.38 -19.72 -3.32
C GLY A 113 -13.26 -19.84 -2.29
N GLY A 114 -12.16 -20.43 -2.70
CA GLY A 114 -10.92 -20.59 -1.98
C GLY A 114 -9.71 -20.17 -2.82
N TYR A 115 -8.52 -20.45 -2.33
CA TYR A 115 -7.28 -20.03 -2.97
C TYR A 115 -7.16 -20.52 -4.43
N PHE A 116 -6.98 -19.57 -5.35
CA PHE A 116 -6.93 -19.79 -6.80
C PHE A 116 -8.18 -20.42 -7.44
N ASP A 117 -9.32 -20.41 -6.75
CA ASP A 117 -10.58 -20.80 -7.39
C ASP A 117 -10.93 -19.83 -8.54
N ILE A 118 -11.56 -20.38 -9.56
CA ILE A 118 -12.01 -19.68 -10.77
C ILE A 118 -13.45 -20.09 -11.11
N GLY A 119 -14.09 -19.30 -11.95
CA GLY A 119 -15.41 -19.59 -12.49
C GLY A 119 -16.52 -19.50 -11.43
N PRO A 120 -17.48 -20.43 -11.40
CA PRO A 120 -18.69 -20.29 -10.57
C PRO A 120 -18.43 -20.23 -9.06
N SER A 121 -17.29 -20.73 -8.58
CA SER A 121 -16.92 -20.70 -7.15
C SER A 121 -16.45 -19.34 -6.72
N ASP A 122 -15.85 -18.57 -7.63
CA ASP A 122 -15.34 -17.21 -7.42
C ASP A 122 -16.39 -16.17 -7.80
N GLY A 123 -17.27 -15.84 -6.88
CA GLY A 123 -18.33 -14.83 -7.09
C GLY A 123 -17.79 -13.41 -7.31
N GLY A 124 -16.55 -13.15 -6.92
CA GLY A 124 -15.90 -11.84 -7.09
C GLY A 124 -15.10 -11.66 -8.38
N GLU A 125 -14.98 -12.68 -9.24
CA GLU A 125 -14.14 -12.66 -10.44
C GLU A 125 -14.45 -11.46 -11.36
N ASN A 126 -15.70 -11.25 -11.71
CA ASN A 126 -16.10 -10.12 -12.57
C ASN A 126 -15.83 -8.77 -11.92
N THR A 127 -16.04 -8.67 -10.60
CA THR A 127 -15.76 -7.45 -9.85
C THR A 127 -14.26 -7.15 -9.86
N ARG A 128 -13.40 -8.15 -9.62
CA ARG A 128 -11.94 -7.98 -9.70
C ARG A 128 -11.48 -7.64 -11.11
N ARG A 129 -12.05 -8.29 -12.13
CA ARG A 129 -11.73 -8.01 -13.53
C ARG A 129 -11.95 -6.54 -13.86
N ASP A 130 -13.10 -5.98 -13.48
CA ASP A 130 -13.39 -4.56 -13.71
C ASP A 130 -12.46 -3.64 -12.92
N MET A 131 -12.05 -4.04 -11.69
CA MET A 131 -11.02 -3.32 -10.93
C MET A 131 -9.71 -3.25 -11.69
N VAL A 132 -9.23 -4.37 -12.23
CA VAL A 132 -7.97 -4.44 -13.01
C VAL A 132 -8.06 -3.59 -14.26
N LEU A 133 -9.16 -3.66 -15.02
CA LEU A 133 -9.36 -2.87 -16.23
C LEU A 133 -9.36 -1.36 -15.93
N TYR A 134 -10.06 -0.93 -14.88
CA TYR A 134 -10.06 0.49 -14.50
C TYR A 134 -8.72 0.97 -13.95
N LEU A 135 -7.97 0.13 -13.24
CA LEU A 135 -6.61 0.46 -12.83
C LEU A 135 -5.69 0.62 -14.03
N ALA A 136 -5.79 -0.29 -15.02
CA ALA A 136 -5.03 -0.18 -16.28
C ALA A 136 -5.38 1.09 -17.05
N ASP A 137 -6.66 1.45 -17.16
CA ASP A 137 -7.11 2.71 -17.79
C ASP A 137 -6.56 3.97 -17.06
N MET A 138 -6.19 3.82 -15.79
CA MET A 138 -5.58 4.89 -14.97
C MET A 138 -4.04 4.80 -14.96
N GLY A 139 -3.44 3.91 -15.76
CA GLY A 139 -1.99 3.74 -15.85
C GLY A 139 -1.37 2.96 -14.69
N ILE A 140 -2.18 2.22 -13.91
CA ILE A 140 -1.71 1.39 -12.80
C ILE A 140 -1.69 -0.07 -13.25
N GLU A 141 -0.50 -0.65 -13.32
CA GLU A 141 -0.31 -2.05 -13.70
C GLU A 141 -0.58 -2.99 -12.51
N VAL A 142 -1.39 -4.01 -12.77
CA VAL A 142 -1.68 -5.10 -11.85
C VAL A 142 -1.05 -6.37 -12.39
N GLU A 143 -0.04 -6.90 -11.70
CA GLU A 143 0.65 -8.14 -12.10
C GLU A 143 -0.21 -9.38 -11.89
N SER A 144 -0.99 -9.38 -10.80
CA SER A 144 -1.77 -10.55 -10.41
C SER A 144 -3.08 -10.16 -9.72
N SER A 145 -4.15 -10.89 -10.03
CA SER A 145 -5.49 -10.74 -9.45
C SER A 145 -6.11 -12.12 -9.26
N TYR A 146 -6.41 -12.49 -8.01
CA TYR A 146 -6.88 -13.85 -7.70
C TYR A 146 -7.76 -13.89 -6.44
N HIS A 147 -8.52 -14.99 -6.32
CA HIS A 147 -9.22 -15.34 -5.09
C HIS A 147 -8.20 -15.75 -4.03
N SER A 148 -8.29 -15.17 -2.83
CA SER A 148 -7.39 -15.48 -1.73
C SER A 148 -7.89 -16.68 -0.91
N ASP A 149 -7.35 -16.86 0.28
CA ASP A 149 -7.54 -18.08 1.07
C ASP A 149 -8.95 -18.27 1.65
N GLU A 150 -9.65 -17.18 1.93
CA GLU A 150 -10.94 -17.23 2.62
C GLU A 150 -12.09 -16.84 1.66
N ALA A 151 -13.26 -17.43 1.88
CA ALA A 151 -14.46 -17.05 1.14
C ALA A 151 -14.67 -15.53 1.18
N ALA A 152 -14.91 -14.93 0.01
CA ALA A 152 -15.01 -13.49 -0.22
C ALA A 152 -13.68 -12.70 -0.08
N GLN A 153 -12.56 -13.36 0.10
CA GLN A 153 -11.25 -12.70 0.17
C GLN A 153 -10.56 -12.69 -1.20
N HIS A 154 -10.09 -11.55 -1.60
CA HIS A 154 -9.44 -11.31 -2.88
C HIS A 154 -8.11 -10.59 -2.69
N ALA A 155 -7.21 -10.73 -3.68
CA ALA A 155 -5.94 -10.06 -3.70
C ALA A 155 -5.68 -9.40 -5.07
N LEU A 156 -5.02 -8.24 -5.03
CA LEU A 156 -4.40 -7.58 -6.16
C LEU A 156 -2.92 -7.39 -5.85
N GLU A 157 -2.06 -7.79 -6.76
CA GLU A 157 -0.62 -7.52 -6.70
C GLU A 157 -0.30 -6.48 -7.77
N MET A 158 0.22 -5.33 -7.34
CA MET A 158 0.61 -4.25 -8.24
C MET A 158 2.08 -4.38 -8.62
N ALA A 159 2.38 -4.04 -9.87
CA ALA A 159 3.73 -3.97 -10.39
C ALA A 159 4.64 -3.10 -9.53
N HIS A 160 5.91 -3.47 -9.49
CA HIS A 160 6.94 -2.69 -8.82
C HIS A 160 7.18 -1.37 -9.54
N ASP A 161 7.27 -0.29 -8.78
CA ASP A 161 7.60 1.06 -9.27
C ASP A 161 8.29 1.85 -8.14
N ASN A 162 8.69 3.09 -8.42
CA ASN A 162 9.29 3.96 -7.41
C ASN A 162 8.35 4.16 -6.21
N ALA A 163 8.97 4.36 -5.06
CA ALA A 163 8.27 4.38 -3.76
C ALA A 163 7.12 5.39 -3.68
N LEU A 164 7.24 6.58 -4.29
CA LEU A 164 6.20 7.60 -4.26
C LEU A 164 5.02 7.23 -5.14
N THR A 165 5.30 6.77 -6.36
CA THR A 165 4.28 6.30 -7.32
C THR A 165 3.46 5.16 -6.70
N VAL A 166 4.11 4.17 -6.10
CA VAL A 166 3.40 3.04 -5.48
C VAL A 166 2.54 3.50 -4.31
N ALA A 167 3.02 4.42 -3.46
CA ALA A 167 2.19 4.98 -2.38
C ALA A 167 0.93 5.69 -2.91
N ASP A 168 1.07 6.49 -3.96
CA ASP A 168 -0.01 7.17 -4.67
C ASP A 168 -0.98 6.15 -5.32
N ASN A 169 -0.44 5.09 -5.95
CA ASN A 169 -1.20 4.02 -6.58
C ASN A 169 -2.00 3.19 -5.57
N ILE A 170 -1.47 2.93 -4.37
CA ILE A 170 -2.21 2.24 -3.30
C ILE A 170 -3.46 3.03 -2.91
N MET A 171 -3.36 4.35 -2.76
CA MET A 171 -4.50 5.20 -2.44
C MET A 171 -5.54 5.18 -3.56
N THR A 172 -5.08 5.19 -4.81
CA THR A 172 -5.93 5.09 -5.99
C THR A 172 -6.62 3.72 -6.06
N THR A 173 -5.88 2.64 -5.84
CA THR A 173 -6.42 1.26 -5.84
C THR A 173 -7.51 1.09 -4.79
N ARG A 174 -7.33 1.62 -3.58
CA ARG A 174 -8.38 1.60 -2.55
C ARG A 174 -9.66 2.32 -2.98
N LEU A 175 -9.53 3.42 -3.71
CA LEU A 175 -10.67 4.15 -4.28
C LEU A 175 -11.35 3.33 -5.37
N VAL A 176 -10.59 2.77 -6.32
CA VAL A 176 -11.10 1.94 -7.42
C VAL A 176 -11.84 0.74 -6.87
N VAL A 177 -11.20 -0.04 -5.98
CA VAL A 177 -11.77 -1.26 -5.39
C VAL A 177 -13.13 -0.98 -4.75
N ARG A 178 -13.22 0.05 -3.91
CA ARG A 178 -14.49 0.42 -3.25
C ARG A 178 -15.54 0.91 -4.24
N THR A 179 -15.13 1.67 -5.24
CA THR A 179 -16.04 2.23 -6.25
C THR A 179 -16.60 1.13 -7.13
N VAL A 180 -15.76 0.22 -7.59
CA VAL A 180 -16.15 -0.91 -8.45
C VAL A 180 -17.04 -1.88 -7.67
N ALA A 181 -16.64 -2.25 -6.46
CA ALA A 181 -17.46 -3.10 -5.59
C ALA A 181 -18.88 -2.56 -5.42
N LYS A 182 -19.00 -1.26 -5.10
CA LYS A 182 -20.32 -0.61 -4.98
C LYS A 182 -21.13 -0.69 -6.28
N ARG A 183 -20.49 -0.60 -7.43
CA ARG A 183 -21.16 -0.71 -8.75
C ARG A 183 -21.65 -2.13 -9.05
N HIS A 184 -20.95 -3.13 -8.50
CA HIS A 184 -21.33 -4.55 -8.57
C HIS A 184 -22.29 -4.98 -7.44
N GLY A 185 -22.77 -4.06 -6.61
CA GLY A 185 -23.72 -4.35 -5.54
C GLY A 185 -23.11 -5.07 -4.33
N VAL A 186 -21.79 -4.97 -4.14
CA VAL A 186 -21.06 -5.55 -3.00
C VAL A 186 -20.26 -4.49 -2.24
N HIS A 187 -19.90 -4.79 -1.00
CA HIS A 187 -19.09 -3.93 -0.14
C HIS A 187 -17.64 -4.42 -0.07
N ALA A 188 -16.72 -3.59 -0.52
CA ALA A 188 -15.28 -3.86 -0.37
C ALA A 188 -14.73 -3.29 0.94
N THR A 189 -14.03 -4.13 1.71
CA THR A 189 -13.36 -3.71 2.93
C THR A 189 -11.90 -4.13 2.98
N PHE A 190 -11.04 -3.21 3.38
CA PHE A 190 -9.62 -3.43 3.70
C PHE A 190 -9.39 -3.62 5.22
N MET A 191 -10.44 -3.89 5.96
CA MET A 191 -10.36 -4.13 7.41
C MET A 191 -9.44 -5.32 7.69
N PRO A 192 -8.46 -5.21 8.60
CA PRO A 192 -7.48 -6.26 8.85
C PRO A 192 -8.08 -7.60 9.27
N LYS A 193 -9.15 -7.57 10.10
CA LYS A 193 -9.85 -8.76 10.58
C LYS A 193 -11.36 -8.51 10.60
N PRO A 194 -12.06 -8.63 9.46
CA PRO A 194 -13.49 -8.31 9.40
C PRO A 194 -14.38 -9.38 10.02
N ARG A 195 -13.91 -10.64 10.09
CA ARG A 195 -14.63 -11.77 10.70
C ARG A 195 -13.76 -12.52 11.71
N LYS A 196 -14.40 -13.10 12.72
CA LYS A 196 -13.73 -14.07 13.62
C LYS A 196 -13.48 -15.38 12.88
N HIS A 197 -12.52 -16.16 13.33
CA HIS A 197 -12.26 -17.53 12.87
C HIS A 197 -11.94 -17.70 11.37
N VAL A 198 -11.58 -16.61 10.68
CA VAL A 198 -11.07 -16.62 9.31
C VAL A 198 -9.74 -15.88 9.26
N LYS A 199 -8.96 -16.06 8.19
CA LYS A 199 -7.74 -15.27 7.96
C LYS A 199 -8.11 -13.79 7.80
N GLY A 200 -7.21 -12.90 8.16
CA GLY A 200 -7.36 -11.47 7.94
C GLY A 200 -6.71 -11.01 6.63
N SER A 201 -6.94 -9.76 6.27
CA SER A 201 -6.33 -9.13 5.10
C SER A 201 -5.05 -8.39 5.46
N GLY A 202 -3.97 -8.71 4.75
CA GLY A 202 -2.69 -8.02 4.81
C GLY A 202 -2.50 -7.00 3.69
N ALA A 203 -1.47 -6.18 3.87
CA ALA A 203 -0.88 -5.38 2.82
C ALA A 203 0.62 -5.67 2.82
N HIS A 204 1.07 -6.57 1.96
CA HIS A 204 2.46 -7.03 1.95
C HIS A 204 3.28 -6.12 1.05
N PHE A 205 4.19 -5.36 1.64
CA PHE A 205 5.08 -4.48 0.91
C PHE A 205 6.37 -5.22 0.54
N THR A 206 6.71 -5.17 -0.73
CA THR A 206 7.94 -5.75 -1.27
C THR A 206 8.91 -4.63 -1.60
N PHE A 207 10.13 -4.72 -1.12
CA PHE A 207 11.16 -3.70 -1.28
C PHE A 207 12.35 -4.24 -2.05
N SER A 208 12.89 -3.41 -2.96
CA SER A 208 14.24 -3.55 -3.50
C SER A 208 14.92 -2.18 -3.54
N LEU A 209 16.20 -2.15 -3.23
CA LEU A 209 17.01 -0.94 -3.23
C LEU A 209 18.04 -1.02 -4.34
N SER A 210 18.08 0.00 -5.20
CA SER A 210 18.98 0.04 -6.35
C SER A 210 20.03 1.14 -6.20
N LYS A 211 21.21 0.88 -6.73
CA LYS A 211 22.30 1.86 -6.89
C LYS A 211 22.88 1.74 -8.29
N ASN A 212 22.91 2.85 -9.03
CA ASN A 212 23.33 2.87 -10.43
C ASN A 212 22.57 1.85 -11.30
N GLY A 213 21.27 1.70 -11.07
CA GLY A 213 20.41 0.78 -11.81
C GLY A 213 20.57 -0.70 -11.48
N LYS A 214 21.37 -1.06 -10.47
CA LYS A 214 21.52 -2.44 -10.01
C LYS A 214 20.89 -2.63 -8.64
N ASN A 215 20.16 -3.72 -8.46
CA ASN A 215 19.61 -4.10 -7.16
C ASN A 215 20.73 -4.48 -6.21
N ILE A 216 20.95 -3.69 -5.15
CA ILE A 216 22.01 -3.90 -4.19
C ILE A 216 21.71 -5.01 -3.18
N PHE A 217 20.49 -5.54 -3.14
CA PHE A 217 20.17 -6.66 -2.26
C PHE A 217 20.64 -8.00 -2.82
N CYS A 218 21.07 -8.06 -4.08
CA CYS A 218 21.51 -9.29 -4.73
C CYS A 218 22.99 -9.58 -4.48
N SER A 219 23.35 -10.87 -4.31
CA SER A 219 24.71 -11.35 -4.24
C SER A 219 24.79 -12.78 -4.79
N ASP A 220 25.69 -13.00 -5.75
CA ASP A 220 25.96 -14.33 -6.29
C ASP A 220 26.83 -15.20 -5.36
N SER A 221 27.47 -14.60 -4.35
CA SER A 221 28.33 -15.29 -3.40
C SER A 221 27.65 -15.78 -2.13
N ASP A 222 26.40 -15.37 -1.90
CA ASP A 222 25.61 -15.78 -0.75
C ASP A 222 24.72 -16.99 -1.10
N GLU A 223 24.58 -17.95 -0.19
CA GLU A 223 23.77 -19.17 -0.41
C GLU A 223 22.29 -18.88 -0.69
N HIS A 224 21.81 -17.73 -0.24
CA HIS A 224 20.45 -17.26 -0.41
C HIS A 224 20.30 -16.16 -1.45
N GLY A 225 21.42 -15.75 -2.09
CA GLY A 225 21.42 -14.69 -3.09
C GLY A 225 21.24 -13.28 -2.53
N ILE A 226 21.44 -13.06 -1.22
CA ILE A 226 21.26 -11.77 -0.54
C ILE A 226 22.61 -11.17 -0.19
N SER A 227 22.80 -9.88 -0.50
CA SER A 227 24.01 -9.14 -0.18
C SER A 227 24.10 -8.73 1.29
N ALA A 228 25.27 -8.29 1.73
CA ALA A 228 25.45 -7.67 3.04
C ALA A 228 24.53 -6.45 3.22
N ASP A 229 24.41 -5.58 2.20
CA ASP A 229 23.51 -4.42 2.23
C ASP A 229 22.05 -4.84 2.40
N GLY A 230 21.62 -5.93 1.77
CA GLY A 230 20.28 -6.51 1.93
C GLY A 230 20.02 -6.97 3.36
N TYR A 231 20.97 -7.69 3.97
CA TYR A 231 20.86 -8.11 5.37
C TYR A 231 20.88 -6.92 6.34
N GLN A 232 21.72 -5.91 6.10
CA GLN A 232 21.79 -4.70 6.92
C GLN A 232 20.50 -3.88 6.83
N PHE A 233 19.95 -3.71 5.64
CA PHE A 233 18.65 -3.06 5.44
C PHE A 233 17.54 -3.78 6.21
N MET A 234 17.47 -5.09 6.08
CA MET A 234 16.51 -5.92 6.81
C MET A 234 16.72 -5.84 8.33
N ALA A 235 17.95 -5.89 8.81
CA ALA A 235 18.28 -5.78 10.23
C ALA A 235 17.80 -4.42 10.79
N GLY A 236 18.01 -3.34 10.06
CA GLY A 236 17.49 -2.02 10.40
C GLY A 236 15.96 -2.01 10.54
N MET A 237 15.24 -2.61 9.60
CA MET A 237 13.79 -2.75 9.69
C MET A 237 13.36 -3.57 10.92
N LEU A 238 13.97 -4.74 11.17
CA LEU A 238 13.64 -5.62 12.28
C LEU A 238 13.88 -4.94 13.64
N ARG A 239 14.97 -4.21 13.78
CA ARG A 239 15.33 -3.45 14.99
C ARG A 239 14.25 -2.45 15.40
N HIS A 240 13.66 -1.76 14.42
CA HIS A 240 12.66 -0.71 14.66
C HIS A 240 11.21 -1.20 14.62
N MET A 241 10.98 -2.46 14.25
CA MET A 241 9.63 -2.96 13.94
C MET A 241 8.63 -2.82 15.08
N LYS A 242 9.05 -2.99 16.33
CA LYS A 242 8.15 -2.80 17.48
C LYS A 242 7.61 -1.37 17.57
N GLY A 243 8.45 -0.37 17.32
CA GLY A 243 8.02 1.04 17.26
C GLY A 243 7.23 1.35 15.99
N MET A 244 7.60 0.75 14.86
CA MET A 244 6.92 0.93 13.58
C MET A 244 5.52 0.29 13.55
N SER A 245 5.19 -0.61 14.47
CA SER A 245 3.87 -1.26 14.52
C SER A 245 2.72 -0.25 14.66
N LEU A 246 2.95 0.90 15.27
CA LEU A 246 1.96 1.99 15.33
C LEU A 246 1.61 2.55 13.92
N ILE A 247 2.53 2.44 12.97
CA ILE A 247 2.37 2.89 11.59
C ILE A 247 1.86 1.76 10.71
N THR A 248 2.45 0.57 10.84
CA THR A 248 2.11 -0.60 10.01
C THR A 248 0.79 -1.24 10.39
N ASN A 249 0.38 -1.11 11.66
CA ASN A 249 -0.80 -1.73 12.26
C ASN A 249 -1.54 -0.72 13.17
N PRO A 250 -2.15 0.35 12.58
CA PRO A 250 -2.51 1.56 13.31
C PRO A 250 -3.80 1.46 14.14
N ILE A 251 -4.58 0.40 14.00
CA ILE A 251 -5.88 0.26 14.66
C ILE A 251 -5.97 -0.99 15.51
N VAL A 252 -6.86 -0.99 16.49
CA VAL A 252 -7.10 -2.16 17.37
C VAL A 252 -7.41 -3.43 16.57
N ASN A 253 -8.13 -3.29 15.46
CA ASN A 253 -8.46 -4.42 14.60
C ASN A 253 -7.24 -5.04 13.92
N SER A 254 -6.15 -4.28 13.69
CA SER A 254 -4.87 -4.78 13.17
C SER A 254 -4.33 -5.92 14.05
N TYR A 255 -4.38 -5.75 15.37
CA TYR A 255 -3.88 -6.75 16.31
C TYR A 255 -4.78 -7.98 16.45
N LYS A 256 -6.04 -7.90 16.04
CA LYS A 256 -6.91 -9.08 15.90
C LYS A 256 -6.52 -9.96 14.69
N ARG A 257 -5.80 -9.39 13.71
CA ARG A 257 -5.22 -10.15 12.60
C ARG A 257 -3.91 -10.84 13.01
N LEU A 258 -3.05 -10.16 13.78
CA LEU A 258 -1.70 -10.63 14.13
C LEU A 258 -1.73 -11.67 15.27
N ILE A 259 -2.40 -12.80 15.02
CA ILE A 259 -2.55 -13.90 15.97
C ILE A 259 -2.11 -15.22 15.33
N PRO A 260 -1.60 -16.20 16.12
CA PRO A 260 -1.17 -17.49 15.60
C PRO A 260 -2.29 -18.26 14.89
N GLY A 261 -1.93 -19.05 13.87
CA GLY A 261 -2.84 -19.97 13.19
C GLY A 261 -3.61 -19.37 11.99
N TYR A 262 -3.37 -18.09 11.65
CA TYR A 262 -4.10 -17.41 10.57
C TYR A 262 -3.17 -16.78 9.50
N LEU A 263 -2.01 -17.37 9.26
CA LEU A 263 -0.98 -16.93 8.29
C LEU A 263 -0.50 -15.48 8.45
N ALA A 264 -0.87 -14.82 9.55
CA ALA A 264 -0.34 -13.50 9.88
C ALA A 264 1.01 -13.62 10.61
N PRO A 265 1.94 -12.68 10.42
CA PRO A 265 3.21 -12.72 11.11
C PRO A 265 3.02 -12.40 12.60
N VAL A 266 3.57 -13.27 13.45
CA VAL A 266 3.47 -13.13 14.93
C VAL A 266 4.82 -13.02 15.60
N ALA A 267 5.91 -13.21 14.87
CA ALA A 267 7.28 -13.16 15.37
C ALA A 267 8.09 -12.11 14.59
N VAL A 268 8.88 -11.33 15.33
CA VAL A 268 9.89 -10.43 14.74
C VAL A 268 11.08 -11.28 14.30
N GLY A 269 11.20 -11.46 13.01
CA GLY A 269 12.23 -12.27 12.39
C GLY A 269 12.02 -12.35 10.89
N TRP A 270 12.83 -13.16 10.23
CA TRP A 270 12.78 -13.36 8.78
C TRP A 270 12.93 -14.83 8.38
N SER A 271 12.53 -15.16 7.16
CA SER A 271 12.67 -16.49 6.58
C SER A 271 12.61 -16.46 5.06
N PHE A 272 13.18 -17.48 4.39
CA PHE A 272 12.99 -17.73 2.95
C PHE A 272 11.78 -18.62 2.68
N THR A 273 11.44 -19.52 3.59
CA THR A 273 10.46 -20.59 3.34
C THR A 273 9.21 -20.50 4.20
N ASN A 274 9.29 -19.84 5.34
CA ASN A 274 8.20 -19.77 6.30
C ASN A 274 7.49 -18.41 6.25
N ASP A 275 6.16 -18.43 6.32
CA ASP A 275 5.30 -17.26 6.31
C ASP A 275 4.94 -16.73 7.70
N SER A 276 5.39 -17.40 8.78
CA SER A 276 5.15 -16.94 10.17
C SER A 276 5.99 -15.72 10.58
N PRO A 277 7.24 -15.54 10.12
CA PRO A 277 8.00 -14.34 10.43
C PRO A 277 7.48 -13.10 9.72
N LEU A 278 7.89 -11.96 10.25
CA LEU A 278 7.50 -10.63 9.82
C LEU A 278 8.03 -10.28 8.44
N ILE A 279 9.24 -10.72 8.13
CA ILE A 279 9.89 -10.50 6.84
C ILE A 279 10.09 -11.85 6.13
N ARG A 280 9.67 -11.89 4.88
CA ARG A 280 10.05 -12.94 3.95
C ARG A 280 11.09 -12.40 2.96
N LEU A 281 12.17 -13.15 2.78
CA LEU A 281 13.13 -12.88 1.72
C LEU A 281 12.74 -13.73 0.50
N THR A 282 12.81 -13.12 -0.67
CA THR A 282 12.66 -13.82 -1.95
C THR A 282 13.87 -13.52 -2.81
N SER A 283 14.44 -14.55 -3.42
CA SER A 283 15.49 -14.42 -4.42
C SER A 283 15.07 -15.26 -5.63
N ILE A 284 14.72 -14.60 -6.72
CA ILE A 284 14.32 -15.24 -7.98
C ILE A 284 15.42 -14.93 -8.99
N GLY A 285 16.60 -15.54 -8.83
CA GLY A 285 17.72 -15.44 -9.77
C GLY A 285 18.08 -14.02 -10.27
N GLY A 286 19.31 -13.75 -10.60
CA GLY A 286 19.74 -12.43 -11.11
C GLY A 286 19.39 -11.30 -10.14
N ASP A 287 18.76 -10.21 -10.64
CA ASP A 287 18.36 -9.03 -9.84
C ASP A 287 17.09 -9.22 -9.00
N GLY A 288 16.67 -10.47 -8.74
CA GLY A 288 15.38 -10.82 -8.14
C GLY A 288 15.27 -10.72 -6.62
N ALA A 289 16.34 -10.40 -5.88
CA ALA A 289 16.29 -10.32 -4.42
C ALA A 289 15.34 -9.23 -3.92
N ARG A 290 14.41 -9.60 -3.04
CA ARG A 290 13.37 -8.73 -2.49
C ARG A 290 13.18 -9.00 -1.00
N ILE A 291 12.85 -7.95 -0.26
CA ILE A 291 12.46 -7.99 1.16
C ILE A 291 10.95 -7.74 1.25
N VAL A 292 10.19 -8.73 1.67
CA VAL A 292 8.73 -8.65 1.79
C VAL A 292 8.34 -8.46 3.24
N LEU A 293 7.80 -7.30 3.58
CA LEU A 293 7.23 -7.00 4.90
C LEU A 293 5.75 -7.42 4.92
N ARG A 294 5.38 -8.32 5.83
CA ARG A 294 4.07 -8.96 5.86
C ARG A 294 3.14 -8.46 6.96
N SER A 295 3.65 -7.67 7.93
CA SER A 295 2.84 -7.16 9.03
C SER A 295 1.83 -6.07 8.66
N PRO A 296 2.09 -5.14 7.71
CA PRO A 296 1.14 -4.09 7.42
C PRO A 296 -0.21 -4.63 6.96
N ASP A 297 -1.22 -3.83 7.12
CA ASP A 297 -2.59 -4.13 6.71
C ASP A 297 -3.24 -2.95 5.99
N GLY A 298 -4.46 -3.17 5.47
CA GLY A 298 -5.17 -2.20 4.68
C GLY A 298 -5.59 -0.92 5.41
N ALA A 299 -5.45 -0.84 6.74
CA ALA A 299 -5.69 0.38 7.51
C ALA A 299 -4.47 1.29 7.58
N SER A 300 -3.26 0.78 7.28
CA SER A 300 -2.02 1.54 7.34
C SER A 300 -1.96 2.65 6.27
N ASN A 301 -1.26 3.73 6.59
CA ASN A 301 -0.96 4.79 5.62
C ASN A 301 0.25 4.39 4.77
N PRO A 302 0.13 4.18 3.45
CA PRO A 302 1.20 3.65 2.62
C PRO A 302 2.43 4.55 2.58
N TYR A 303 2.25 5.87 2.57
CA TYR A 303 3.38 6.81 2.59
C TYR A 303 4.21 6.66 3.85
N LEU A 304 3.57 6.53 5.01
CA LEU A 304 4.26 6.38 6.29
C LEU A 304 4.91 5.01 6.44
N VAL A 305 4.26 3.93 5.96
CA VAL A 305 4.85 2.58 5.97
C VAL A 305 6.13 2.57 5.16
N ILE A 306 6.08 3.05 3.91
CA ILE A 306 7.26 3.06 3.03
C ILE A 306 8.35 3.96 3.60
N ALA A 307 8.00 5.16 4.09
CA ALA A 307 8.98 6.08 4.69
C ALA A 307 9.68 5.48 5.92
N ALA A 308 8.92 4.84 6.81
CA ALA A 308 9.47 4.21 8.02
C ALA A 308 10.39 3.03 7.68
N CYS A 309 9.98 2.17 6.72
CA CYS A 309 10.78 1.05 6.26
C CYS A 309 12.09 1.51 5.60
N LEU A 310 12.01 2.52 4.71
CA LEU A 310 13.18 3.08 4.05
C LEU A 310 14.14 3.71 5.06
N ALA A 311 13.65 4.56 5.97
CA ALA A 311 14.48 5.20 6.97
C ALA A 311 15.17 4.18 7.89
N ALA A 312 14.44 3.16 8.36
CA ALA A 312 14.98 2.09 9.19
C ALA A 312 16.03 1.24 8.43
N GLY A 313 15.74 0.90 7.18
CA GLY A 313 16.66 0.15 6.34
C GLY A 313 17.95 0.92 6.02
N LEU A 314 17.84 2.21 5.67
CA LEU A 314 19.01 3.08 5.45
C LEU A 314 19.87 3.23 6.72
N GLN A 315 19.22 3.28 7.90
CA GLN A 315 19.97 3.28 9.15
C GLN A 315 20.75 1.99 9.33
N GLY A 316 20.14 0.83 9.03
CA GLY A 316 20.84 -0.46 9.06
C GLY A 316 22.07 -0.49 8.17
N ILE A 317 21.98 0.01 6.93
CA ILE A 317 23.13 0.10 6.01
C ILE A 317 24.22 1.06 6.54
N ARG A 318 23.85 2.18 7.18
CA ARG A 318 24.81 3.14 7.75
C ARG A 318 25.58 2.60 8.96
N GLU A 319 24.98 1.73 9.72
CA GLU A 319 25.55 1.19 10.97
C GLU A 319 26.39 -0.09 10.73
N GLY A 320 26.27 -0.72 9.57
CA GLY A 320 27.02 -1.94 9.20
C GLY A 320 26.31 -3.18 9.69
#